data_30e67041112a8237cb3404e868af0062
#
_entry.id   30e67041112a8237cb3404e868af0062
#
_cell.length_a   1.000
_cell.length_b   1.000
_cell.length_c   1.000
_cell.angle_alpha   90.00
_cell.angle_beta   90.00
_cell.angle_gamma   90.00
#
_symmetry.space_group_name_H-M   'P 1'
#
loop_
_entity.id
_entity.type
_entity.pdbx_description
1 polymer ?
#
loop_
_entity_poly.entity_id
_entity_poly.type
_entity_poly.pdbx_seq_one_letter_code
_entity_poly.pdbx_strand_id
1 'polypeptide(L)'
;MPEVKPGEVESTASIKVIGVGGAGGSAVNRMRDAGLSGVEFIAMNTDAQALHNSKADIKVHLGHDTTNGLGAGADPTVGERAAEESREDIKHALEGADMAFITFGAGGGTGSGAGYIVAEEARKQDILAVGVVTKPFSFEGAKRKANADWAIERLARNVDALITIPNDRLLQTIDQRTPILETFKIADEVLRQGVQGISELITEHSLINLDFADVKAIMKDAGSALMGIGRASGENRASIAAQQAIESPLIEVSIDGARGVLFSVAGGYDVTMSEMQEAAELITASVSPDANIIWGASIRPELEDEIIVTVVATGFDSQYYSDDPRAQETYQPEPMHVTEPSQAMADPVAAAPADEPAKPEPVASDFTEATTVNMWDNIRTENSSDSGADDSDMPAILRRRKKDKD
;
A
#
# COMPACT_ATOMS: atom_id res chain seq x y z
N MET A 1 22.98 7.84 -40.90
CA MET A 1 22.02 8.15 -39.82
C MET A 1 20.73 7.51 -40.25
N PRO A 2 20.07 6.67 -39.46
CA PRO A 2 18.74 6.19 -39.82
C PRO A 2 17.78 7.40 -39.85
N GLU A 3 17.09 7.52 -40.97
CA GLU A 3 16.05 8.53 -41.16
C GLU A 3 14.83 8.12 -40.33
N VAL A 4 14.51 8.90 -39.30
CA VAL A 4 13.26 8.71 -38.53
C VAL A 4 12.11 9.15 -39.43
N LYS A 5 11.26 8.24 -39.85
CA LYS A 5 10.09 8.55 -40.65
C LYS A 5 9.06 9.28 -39.75
N PRO A 6 8.48 10.41 -40.22
CA PRO A 6 7.38 11.05 -39.50
C PRO A 6 6.21 10.08 -39.42
N GLY A 7 5.87 9.60 -38.20
CA GLY A 7 4.79 8.66 -37.95
C GLY A 7 5.17 7.38 -37.20
N GLU A 8 6.46 7.11 -36.95
CA GLU A 8 6.85 6.14 -35.95
C GLU A 8 6.73 6.85 -34.59
N VAL A 9 5.63 6.58 -33.91
CA VAL A 9 5.39 6.98 -32.52
C VAL A 9 6.55 6.43 -31.71
N GLU A 10 7.31 7.30 -31.05
CA GLU A 10 8.27 6.90 -30.03
C GLU A 10 7.55 5.94 -29.08
N SER A 11 8.12 4.76 -28.83
CA SER A 11 7.51 3.77 -27.98
C SER A 11 7.43 4.34 -26.56
N THR A 12 6.26 4.83 -26.20
CA THR A 12 5.95 5.21 -24.82
C THR A 12 6.13 3.95 -23.97
N ALA A 13 6.76 4.06 -22.80
CA ALA A 13 6.92 2.95 -21.88
C ALA A 13 5.58 2.25 -21.62
N SER A 14 5.57 0.93 -21.73
CA SER A 14 4.37 0.13 -21.46
C SER A 14 4.16 -0.01 -19.96
N ILE A 15 3.17 0.71 -19.43
CA ILE A 15 2.84 0.73 -17.99
C ILE A 15 1.59 -0.09 -17.75
N LYS A 16 1.67 -1.05 -16.82
CA LYS A 16 0.52 -1.86 -16.40
C LYS A 16 0.16 -1.56 -14.94
N VAL A 17 -1.13 -1.41 -14.67
CA VAL A 17 -1.67 -1.20 -13.33
C VAL A 17 -2.48 -2.41 -12.92
N ILE A 18 -1.96 -3.16 -11.95
CA ILE A 18 -2.51 -4.44 -11.52
C ILE A 18 -3.22 -4.27 -10.18
N GLY A 19 -4.55 -4.35 -10.18
CA GLY A 19 -5.37 -4.37 -8.97
C GLY A 19 -5.61 -5.79 -8.49
N VAL A 20 -5.07 -6.15 -7.32
CA VAL A 20 -5.16 -7.50 -6.76
C VAL A 20 -6.22 -7.57 -5.65
N GLY A 21 -7.16 -8.49 -5.78
CA GLY A 21 -8.27 -8.67 -4.84
C GLY A 21 -9.31 -7.55 -4.88
N GLY A 22 -10.19 -7.51 -3.88
CA GLY A 22 -11.34 -6.59 -3.87
C GLY A 22 -10.94 -5.11 -3.84
N ALA A 23 -10.05 -4.70 -2.93
CA ALA A 23 -9.62 -3.31 -2.80
C ALA A 23 -8.80 -2.85 -4.03
N GLY A 24 -7.87 -3.69 -4.52
CA GLY A 24 -7.13 -3.39 -5.75
C GLY A 24 -8.02 -3.25 -6.97
N GLY A 25 -9.02 -4.14 -7.11
CA GLY A 25 -10.03 -4.04 -8.19
C GLY A 25 -10.88 -2.77 -8.09
N SER A 26 -11.24 -2.33 -6.87
CA SER A 26 -11.94 -1.06 -6.64
C SER A 26 -11.09 0.14 -7.03
N ALA A 27 -9.80 0.13 -6.67
CA ALA A 27 -8.86 1.19 -7.05
C ALA A 27 -8.71 1.28 -8.57
N VAL A 28 -8.52 0.16 -9.27
CA VAL A 28 -8.48 0.10 -10.75
C VAL A 28 -9.76 0.66 -11.38
N ASN A 29 -10.93 0.28 -10.87
CA ASN A 29 -12.20 0.81 -11.38
C ASN A 29 -12.27 2.34 -11.24
N ARG A 30 -11.79 2.89 -10.13
CA ARG A 30 -11.74 4.35 -9.92
C ARG A 30 -10.76 5.04 -10.84
N MET A 31 -9.57 4.46 -11.04
CA MET A 31 -8.57 5.00 -11.97
C MET A 31 -9.15 5.09 -13.39
N ARG A 32 -9.89 4.06 -13.78
CA ARG A 32 -10.60 4.02 -15.08
C ARG A 32 -11.71 5.08 -15.16
N ASP A 33 -12.50 5.23 -14.10
CA ASP A 33 -13.58 6.22 -14.04
C ASP A 33 -13.06 7.66 -14.01
N ALA A 34 -11.88 7.88 -13.44
CA ALA A 34 -11.19 9.15 -13.43
C ALA A 34 -10.48 9.49 -14.77
N GLY A 35 -10.52 8.58 -15.75
CA GLY A 35 -9.96 8.81 -17.08
C GLY A 35 -8.43 8.72 -17.16
N LEU A 36 -7.77 8.06 -16.20
CA LEU A 36 -6.32 7.83 -16.26
C LEU A 36 -5.98 7.09 -17.56
N SER A 37 -5.13 7.71 -18.38
CA SER A 37 -4.75 7.25 -19.71
C SER A 37 -3.26 6.86 -19.79
N GLY A 38 -2.86 6.21 -20.88
CA GLY A 38 -1.46 5.81 -21.09
C GLY A 38 -1.02 4.58 -20.28
N VAL A 39 -1.95 3.92 -19.59
CA VAL A 39 -1.70 2.69 -18.82
C VAL A 39 -2.70 1.60 -19.17
N GLU A 40 -2.28 0.35 -19.08
CA GLU A 40 -3.15 -0.83 -19.22
C GLU A 40 -3.60 -1.32 -17.84
N PHE A 41 -4.90 -1.50 -17.65
CA PHE A 41 -5.47 -1.93 -16.38
C PHE A 41 -5.71 -3.43 -16.33
N ILE A 42 -5.20 -4.08 -15.29
CA ILE A 42 -5.36 -5.51 -15.04
C ILE A 42 -6.03 -5.71 -13.68
N ALA A 43 -7.11 -6.49 -13.64
CA ALA A 43 -7.72 -6.92 -12.39
C ALA A 43 -7.45 -8.41 -12.16
N MET A 44 -6.91 -8.75 -11.00
CA MET A 44 -6.64 -10.12 -10.58
C MET A 44 -7.41 -10.42 -9.30
N ASN A 45 -8.27 -11.43 -9.30
CA ASN A 45 -9.07 -11.76 -8.12
C ASN A 45 -9.43 -13.24 -8.06
N THR A 46 -9.61 -13.76 -6.84
CA THR A 46 -10.19 -15.09 -6.56
C THR A 46 -11.72 -15.09 -6.54
N ASP A 47 -12.35 -13.92 -6.49
CA ASP A 47 -13.79 -13.73 -6.55
C ASP A 47 -14.22 -13.44 -7.99
N ALA A 48 -14.86 -14.42 -8.62
CA ALA A 48 -15.31 -14.33 -10.00
C ALA A 48 -16.38 -13.25 -10.21
N GLN A 49 -17.23 -12.98 -9.21
CA GLN A 49 -18.29 -11.98 -9.30
C GLN A 49 -17.69 -10.56 -9.26
N ALA A 50 -16.73 -10.31 -8.34
CA ALA A 50 -16.01 -9.06 -8.29
C ALA A 50 -15.23 -8.80 -9.58
N LEU A 51 -14.60 -9.84 -10.13
CA LEU A 51 -13.85 -9.77 -11.39
C LEU A 51 -14.77 -9.49 -12.60
N HIS A 52 -15.96 -10.08 -12.63
CA HIS A 52 -16.95 -9.80 -13.68
C HIS A 52 -17.32 -8.32 -13.73
N ASN A 53 -17.50 -7.68 -12.58
CA ASN A 53 -17.88 -6.28 -12.44
C ASN A 53 -16.69 -5.30 -12.60
N SER A 54 -15.47 -5.79 -12.75
CA SER A 54 -14.29 -4.95 -12.95
C SER A 54 -14.34 -4.26 -14.32
N LYS A 55 -13.82 -3.02 -14.36
CA LYS A 55 -13.66 -2.19 -15.57
C LYS A 55 -12.24 -2.32 -16.18
N ALA A 56 -11.41 -3.21 -15.67
CA ALA A 56 -10.07 -3.46 -16.18
C ALA A 56 -10.09 -4.00 -17.61
N ASP A 57 -9.04 -3.69 -18.37
CA ASP A 57 -8.85 -4.15 -19.75
C ASP A 57 -8.60 -5.66 -19.78
N ILE A 58 -7.79 -6.15 -18.84
CA ILE A 58 -7.49 -7.58 -18.65
C ILE A 58 -8.02 -8.04 -17.30
N LYS A 59 -8.61 -9.22 -17.26
CA LYS A 59 -9.14 -9.84 -16.04
C LYS A 59 -8.55 -11.23 -15.87
N VAL A 60 -7.87 -11.46 -14.76
CA VAL A 60 -7.25 -12.74 -14.42
C VAL A 60 -7.97 -13.34 -13.22
N HIS A 61 -8.57 -14.51 -13.40
CA HIS A 61 -9.20 -15.25 -12.31
C HIS A 61 -8.16 -16.12 -11.63
N LEU A 62 -7.82 -15.80 -10.39
CA LEU A 62 -6.81 -16.51 -9.61
C LEU A 62 -7.43 -17.73 -8.92
N GLY A 63 -6.76 -18.89 -9.05
CA GLY A 63 -7.08 -20.08 -8.29
C GLY A 63 -8.47 -20.62 -8.57
N HIS A 64 -8.74 -20.92 -9.82
CA HIS A 64 -10.04 -21.48 -10.27
C HIS A 64 -10.43 -22.71 -9.43
N ASP A 65 -9.51 -23.66 -9.26
CA ASP A 65 -9.75 -24.89 -8.52
C ASP A 65 -9.63 -24.69 -7.00
N THR A 66 -8.72 -23.81 -6.56
CA THR A 66 -8.49 -23.50 -5.14
C THR A 66 -9.69 -22.82 -4.48
N THR A 67 -10.38 -21.91 -5.18
CA THR A 67 -11.43 -21.05 -4.59
C THR A 67 -12.82 -21.27 -5.17
N ASN A 68 -12.92 -21.95 -6.31
CA ASN A 68 -14.18 -22.11 -7.08
C ASN A 68 -14.90 -20.76 -7.33
N GLY A 69 -14.14 -19.65 -7.45
CA GLY A 69 -14.67 -18.32 -7.68
C GLY A 69 -15.33 -17.64 -6.47
N LEU A 70 -15.20 -18.19 -5.26
CA LEU A 70 -15.84 -17.69 -4.05
C LEU A 70 -14.96 -16.74 -3.21
N GLY A 71 -13.76 -16.44 -3.69
CA GLY A 71 -12.81 -15.59 -2.95
C GLY A 71 -11.95 -16.37 -1.94
N ALA A 72 -11.02 -15.67 -1.28
CA ALA A 72 -10.04 -16.25 -0.37
C ALA A 72 -10.46 -16.21 1.12
N GLY A 73 -11.67 -15.78 1.46
CA GLY A 73 -12.21 -15.81 2.83
C GLY A 73 -11.39 -15.05 3.87
N ALA A 74 -10.69 -13.98 3.48
CA ALA A 74 -9.75 -13.21 4.31
C ALA A 74 -8.55 -14.01 4.84
N ASP A 75 -8.22 -15.13 4.20
CA ASP A 75 -7.05 -15.95 4.49
C ASP A 75 -5.98 -15.75 3.40
N PRO A 76 -4.83 -15.12 3.73
CA PRO A 76 -3.74 -14.91 2.78
C PRO A 76 -3.16 -16.20 2.22
N THR A 77 -3.18 -17.30 2.97
CA THR A 77 -2.65 -18.60 2.50
C THR A 77 -3.49 -19.20 1.38
N VAL A 78 -4.80 -18.92 1.36
CA VAL A 78 -5.69 -19.29 0.26
C VAL A 78 -5.41 -18.42 -0.96
N GLY A 79 -5.20 -17.12 -0.75
CA GLY A 79 -4.82 -16.18 -1.82
C GLY A 79 -3.47 -16.54 -2.45
N GLU A 80 -2.49 -16.94 -1.64
CA GLU A 80 -1.17 -17.41 -2.08
C GLU A 80 -1.31 -18.65 -2.96
N ARG A 81 -2.00 -19.70 -2.49
CA ARG A 81 -2.23 -20.92 -3.29
C ARG A 81 -2.97 -20.65 -4.60
N ALA A 82 -3.95 -19.76 -4.57
CA ALA A 82 -4.68 -19.35 -5.76
C ALA A 82 -3.79 -18.66 -6.79
N ALA A 83 -2.87 -17.81 -6.34
CA ALA A 83 -1.90 -17.16 -7.22
C ALA A 83 -0.85 -18.14 -7.75
N GLU A 84 -0.38 -19.08 -6.92
CA GLU A 84 0.53 -20.15 -7.37
C GLU A 84 -0.11 -21.03 -8.46
N GLU A 85 -1.37 -21.39 -8.32
CA GLU A 85 -2.13 -22.12 -9.35
C GLU A 85 -2.19 -21.36 -10.67
N SER A 86 -2.33 -20.03 -10.61
CA SER A 86 -2.50 -19.16 -11.78
C SER A 86 -1.21 -18.44 -12.22
N ARG A 87 -0.02 -18.95 -11.84
CA ARG A 87 1.26 -18.27 -12.07
C ARG A 87 1.54 -17.99 -13.55
N GLU A 88 1.19 -18.90 -14.46
CA GLU A 88 1.35 -18.71 -15.90
C GLU A 88 0.41 -17.62 -16.44
N ASP A 89 -0.83 -17.53 -15.94
CA ASP A 89 -1.76 -16.46 -16.34
C ASP A 89 -1.29 -15.09 -15.86
N ILE A 90 -0.72 -15.03 -14.64
CA ILE A 90 -0.09 -13.81 -14.09
C ILE A 90 1.06 -13.38 -14.98
N LYS A 91 1.95 -14.32 -15.33
CA LYS A 91 3.10 -14.08 -16.18
C LYS A 91 2.69 -13.54 -17.55
N HIS A 92 1.71 -14.17 -18.22
CA HIS A 92 1.18 -13.70 -19.50
C HIS A 92 0.57 -12.30 -19.42
N ALA A 93 -0.16 -12.00 -18.33
CA ALA A 93 -0.74 -10.68 -18.15
C ALA A 93 0.32 -9.57 -18.01
N LEU A 94 1.50 -9.92 -17.52
CA LEU A 94 2.63 -8.97 -17.35
C LEU A 94 3.50 -8.82 -18.60
N GLU A 95 3.42 -9.72 -19.58
CA GLU A 95 4.28 -9.71 -20.77
C GLU A 95 4.27 -8.34 -21.48
N GLY A 96 5.47 -7.89 -21.86
CA GLY A 96 5.68 -6.65 -22.61
C GLY A 96 5.54 -5.36 -21.79
N ALA A 97 5.43 -5.44 -20.47
CA ALA A 97 5.45 -4.26 -19.61
C ALA A 97 6.89 -3.81 -19.33
N ASP A 98 7.13 -2.50 -19.34
CA ASP A 98 8.35 -1.89 -18.83
C ASP A 98 8.23 -1.57 -17.33
N MET A 99 6.99 -1.27 -16.86
CA MET A 99 6.67 -0.94 -15.48
C MET A 99 5.33 -1.56 -15.06
N ALA A 100 5.27 -2.01 -13.82
CA ALA A 100 4.07 -2.58 -13.22
C ALA A 100 3.77 -1.94 -11.86
N PHE A 101 2.62 -1.31 -11.75
CA PHE A 101 2.06 -0.90 -10.45
C PHE A 101 1.23 -2.05 -9.89
N ILE A 102 1.57 -2.50 -8.70
CA ILE A 102 0.84 -3.57 -8.00
C ILE A 102 0.11 -2.96 -6.83
N THR A 103 -1.23 -2.89 -6.92
CA THR A 103 -2.06 -2.21 -5.92
C THR A 103 -3.06 -3.16 -5.26
N PHE A 104 -3.12 -3.09 -3.94
CA PHE A 104 -4.10 -3.82 -3.14
C PHE A 104 -4.26 -3.24 -1.72
N GLY A 105 -5.36 -3.59 -1.06
CA GLY A 105 -5.51 -3.36 0.38
C GLY A 105 -4.91 -4.53 1.15
N ALA A 106 -3.86 -4.25 1.93
CA ALA A 106 -3.24 -5.25 2.78
C ALA A 106 -4.17 -5.66 3.93
N GLY A 107 -4.05 -6.92 4.38
CA GLY A 107 -4.88 -7.48 5.45
C GLY A 107 -6.06 -8.33 4.96
N GLY A 108 -6.39 -8.30 3.66
CA GLY A 108 -7.34 -9.22 3.04
C GLY A 108 -6.71 -10.57 2.69
N GLY A 109 -7.49 -11.49 2.10
CA GLY A 109 -6.99 -12.79 1.66
C GLY A 109 -6.28 -12.71 0.31
N THR A 110 -7.01 -12.35 -0.75
CA THR A 110 -6.48 -12.37 -2.13
C THR A 110 -5.34 -11.38 -2.32
N GLY A 111 -5.53 -10.07 -1.97
CA GLY A 111 -4.50 -9.05 -2.15
C GLY A 111 -3.23 -9.37 -1.38
N SER A 112 -3.35 -9.74 -0.11
CA SER A 112 -2.22 -10.08 0.76
C SER A 112 -1.49 -11.35 0.32
N GLY A 113 -2.21 -12.37 -0.16
CA GLY A 113 -1.61 -13.64 -0.57
C GLY A 113 -1.05 -13.63 -1.98
N ALA A 114 -1.70 -12.93 -2.93
CA ALA A 114 -1.31 -12.94 -4.33
C ALA A 114 -0.39 -11.77 -4.73
N GLY A 115 -0.48 -10.62 -4.05
CA GLY A 115 0.21 -9.40 -4.48
C GLY A 115 1.72 -9.56 -4.62
N TYR A 116 2.38 -10.23 -3.67
CA TYR A 116 3.81 -10.45 -3.74
C TYR A 116 4.21 -11.47 -4.83
N ILE A 117 3.36 -12.42 -5.17
CA ILE A 117 3.59 -13.38 -6.27
C ILE A 117 3.53 -12.64 -7.61
N VAL A 118 2.60 -11.72 -7.78
CA VAL A 118 2.54 -10.84 -8.96
C VAL A 118 3.83 -10.03 -9.09
N ALA A 119 4.34 -9.48 -7.98
CA ALA A 119 5.60 -8.75 -7.94
C ALA A 119 6.80 -9.64 -8.28
N GLU A 120 6.84 -10.85 -7.76
CA GLU A 120 7.87 -11.84 -8.09
C GLU A 120 7.91 -12.16 -9.59
N GLU A 121 6.74 -12.35 -10.23
CA GLU A 121 6.67 -12.59 -11.67
C GLU A 121 7.06 -11.36 -12.50
N ALA A 122 6.72 -10.14 -12.05
CA ALA A 122 7.20 -8.91 -12.68
C ALA A 122 8.72 -8.80 -12.61
N ARG A 123 9.33 -9.04 -11.44
CA ARG A 123 10.78 -9.01 -11.25
C ARG A 123 11.51 -10.05 -12.09
N LYS A 124 10.96 -11.27 -12.27
CA LYS A 124 11.53 -12.30 -13.15
C LYS A 124 11.58 -11.88 -14.61
N GLN A 125 10.71 -10.98 -15.03
CA GLN A 125 10.66 -10.43 -16.39
C GLN A 125 11.45 -9.11 -16.54
N ASP A 126 12.22 -8.68 -15.51
CA ASP A 126 12.95 -7.39 -15.44
C ASP A 126 12.03 -6.16 -15.60
N ILE A 127 10.77 -6.29 -15.20
CA ILE A 127 9.79 -5.22 -15.18
C ILE A 127 10.01 -4.40 -13.91
N LEU A 128 10.06 -3.06 -14.01
CA LEU A 128 10.12 -2.18 -12.84
C LEU A 128 8.84 -2.32 -12.02
N ALA A 129 8.93 -2.96 -10.85
CA ALA A 129 7.79 -3.25 -10.00
C ALA A 129 7.64 -2.22 -8.88
N VAL A 130 6.50 -1.51 -8.84
CA VAL A 130 6.17 -0.54 -7.80
C VAL A 130 4.92 -1.01 -7.04
N GLY A 131 5.07 -1.27 -5.74
CA GLY A 131 3.95 -1.59 -4.86
C GLY A 131 3.29 -0.33 -4.32
N VAL A 132 1.96 -0.20 -4.46
CA VAL A 132 1.18 0.87 -3.85
C VAL A 132 0.05 0.24 -3.04
N VAL A 133 0.21 0.16 -1.73
CA VAL A 133 -0.69 -0.62 -0.88
C VAL A 133 -1.20 0.17 0.32
N THR A 134 -2.44 -0.10 0.73
CA THR A 134 -3.01 0.49 1.94
C THR A 134 -2.93 -0.47 3.12
N LYS A 135 -2.59 0.06 4.31
CA LYS A 135 -2.73 -0.67 5.59
C LYS A 135 -4.18 -0.53 6.09
N PRO A 136 -4.75 -1.57 6.72
CA PRO A 136 -6.11 -1.53 7.22
C PRO A 136 -6.29 -0.48 8.32
N PHE A 137 -7.52 -0.03 8.50
CA PHE A 137 -7.90 0.80 9.65
C PHE A 137 -7.76 0.01 10.96
N SER A 138 -7.42 0.69 12.05
CA SER A 138 -7.28 0.08 13.38
C SER A 138 -8.55 -0.64 13.85
N PHE A 139 -9.73 -0.14 13.47
CA PHE A 139 -11.01 -0.77 13.83
C PHE A 139 -11.28 -2.09 13.08
N GLU A 140 -10.54 -2.40 12.01
CA GLU A 140 -10.67 -3.67 11.27
C GLU A 140 -10.07 -4.87 12.04
N GLY A 141 -9.32 -4.62 13.10
CA GLY A 141 -8.88 -5.59 14.08
C GLY A 141 -7.47 -6.15 13.87
N ALA A 142 -6.93 -6.72 14.96
CA ALA A 142 -5.53 -7.17 15.03
C ALA A 142 -5.17 -8.26 14.01
N LYS A 143 -6.11 -9.16 13.67
CA LYS A 143 -5.86 -10.21 12.68
C LYS A 143 -5.60 -9.62 11.30
N ARG A 144 -6.37 -8.60 10.92
CA ARG A 144 -6.22 -7.92 9.64
C ARG A 144 -4.90 -7.16 9.57
N LYS A 145 -4.51 -6.52 10.68
CA LYS A 145 -3.20 -5.87 10.81
C LYS A 145 -2.05 -6.87 10.66
N ALA A 146 -2.10 -8.01 11.36
CA ALA A 146 -1.06 -9.05 11.23
C ALA A 146 -0.95 -9.60 9.80
N ASN A 147 -2.08 -9.82 9.11
CA ASN A 147 -2.08 -10.22 7.71
C ASN A 147 -1.48 -9.13 6.80
N ALA A 148 -1.70 -7.85 7.13
CA ALA A 148 -1.16 -6.73 6.37
C ALA A 148 0.35 -6.63 6.52
N ASP A 149 0.86 -6.71 7.74
CA ASP A 149 2.30 -6.68 8.03
C ASP A 149 3.02 -7.85 7.33
N TRP A 150 2.45 -9.05 7.40
CA TRP A 150 2.94 -10.23 6.69
C TRP A 150 3.00 -10.04 5.16
N ALA A 151 1.96 -9.43 4.57
CA ALA A 151 1.90 -9.20 3.13
C ALA A 151 2.88 -8.12 2.67
N ILE A 152 3.00 -7.03 3.43
CA ILE A 152 3.89 -5.90 3.15
C ILE A 152 5.35 -6.35 3.21
N GLU A 153 5.74 -7.15 4.22
CA GLU A 153 7.09 -7.71 4.33
C GLU A 153 7.47 -8.56 3.10
N ARG A 154 6.55 -9.42 2.63
CA ARG A 154 6.80 -10.23 1.43
C ARG A 154 6.83 -9.40 0.15
N LEU A 155 5.95 -8.43 0.03
CA LEU A 155 5.91 -7.54 -1.13
C LEU A 155 7.19 -6.72 -1.22
N ALA A 156 7.67 -6.16 -0.10
CA ALA A 156 8.89 -5.35 -0.04
C ALA A 156 10.13 -6.05 -0.61
N ARG A 157 10.20 -7.38 -0.49
CA ARG A 157 11.31 -8.18 -1.04
C ARG A 157 11.24 -8.39 -2.55
N ASN A 158 10.07 -8.15 -3.15
CA ASN A 158 9.78 -8.48 -4.54
C ASN A 158 9.49 -7.26 -5.44
N VAL A 159 9.36 -6.06 -4.86
CA VAL A 159 9.20 -4.81 -5.61
C VAL A 159 10.47 -3.96 -5.56
N ASP A 160 10.64 -3.07 -6.52
CA ASP A 160 11.74 -2.09 -6.54
C ASP A 160 11.47 -0.92 -5.61
N ALA A 161 10.24 -0.41 -5.60
CA ALA A 161 9.78 0.63 -4.70
C ALA A 161 8.45 0.22 -4.05
N LEU A 162 8.28 0.51 -2.76
CA LEU A 162 7.07 0.21 -2.01
C LEU A 162 6.51 1.46 -1.33
N ILE A 163 5.33 1.86 -1.74
CA ILE A 163 4.56 2.94 -1.13
C ILE A 163 3.49 2.30 -0.24
N THR A 164 3.55 2.56 1.06
CA THR A 164 2.54 2.10 2.02
C THR A 164 1.73 3.28 2.53
N ILE A 165 0.40 3.14 2.52
CA ILE A 165 -0.54 4.19 2.90
C ILE A 165 -1.33 3.71 4.13
N PRO A 166 -1.08 4.26 5.33
CA PRO A 166 -1.86 3.90 6.51
C PRO A 166 -3.24 4.53 6.47
N ASN A 167 -4.30 3.72 6.36
CA ASN A 167 -5.67 4.24 6.33
C ASN A 167 -6.04 5.06 7.57
N ASP A 168 -5.45 4.77 8.74
CA ASP A 168 -5.69 5.55 9.96
C ASP A 168 -5.26 7.02 9.83
N ARG A 169 -4.26 7.31 8.99
CA ARG A 169 -3.84 8.69 8.70
C ARG A 169 -4.90 9.46 7.91
N LEU A 170 -5.65 8.76 7.05
CA LEU A 170 -6.74 9.37 6.29
C LEU A 170 -7.86 9.86 7.21
N LEU A 171 -8.07 9.19 8.37
CA LEU A 171 -9.06 9.63 9.36
C LEU A 171 -8.73 11.00 9.98
N GLN A 172 -7.49 11.45 9.89
CA GLN A 172 -7.06 12.75 10.41
C GLN A 172 -7.41 13.89 9.43
N THR A 173 -7.63 13.57 8.15
CA THR A 173 -7.92 14.56 7.09
C THR A 173 -9.41 14.70 6.79
N ILE A 174 -10.24 13.78 7.29
CA ILE A 174 -11.67 13.75 6.99
C ILE A 174 -12.51 14.23 8.19
N ASP A 175 -13.68 14.78 7.90
CA ASP A 175 -14.64 15.17 8.94
C ASP A 175 -15.17 13.91 9.68
N GLN A 176 -15.32 14.02 11.01
CA GLN A 176 -15.87 12.94 11.84
C GLN A 176 -17.30 12.51 11.45
N ARG A 177 -17.99 13.30 10.63
CA ARG A 177 -19.34 13.00 10.12
C ARG A 177 -19.31 12.29 8.77
N THR A 178 -18.14 12.06 8.20
CA THR A 178 -18.00 11.41 6.88
C THR A 178 -18.54 9.98 6.93
N PRO A 179 -19.49 9.59 6.06
CA PRO A 179 -20.00 8.24 5.99
C PRO A 179 -18.90 7.21 5.70
N ILE A 180 -19.02 6.01 6.28
CA ILE A 180 -18.02 4.95 6.11
C ILE A 180 -17.73 4.61 4.63
N LEU A 181 -18.76 4.64 3.78
CA LEU A 181 -18.60 4.41 2.34
C LEU A 181 -17.70 5.47 1.69
N GLU A 182 -17.81 6.72 2.14
CA GLU A 182 -16.99 7.82 1.66
C GLU A 182 -15.54 7.68 2.14
N THR A 183 -15.33 7.24 3.36
CA THR A 183 -14.01 6.96 3.93
C THR A 183 -13.24 5.91 3.11
N PHE A 184 -13.88 4.82 2.70
CA PHE A 184 -13.25 3.84 1.81
C PHE A 184 -13.00 4.41 0.41
N LYS A 185 -13.87 5.29 -0.07
CA LYS A 185 -13.63 5.98 -1.33
C LYS A 185 -12.39 6.89 -1.27
N ILE A 186 -12.13 7.53 -0.16
CA ILE A 186 -10.93 8.34 0.04
C ILE A 186 -9.67 7.46 0.03
N ALA A 187 -9.71 6.29 0.68
CA ALA A 187 -8.59 5.35 0.63
C ALA A 187 -8.28 4.86 -0.81
N ASP A 188 -9.32 4.54 -1.59
CA ASP A 188 -9.14 4.17 -3.00
C ASP A 188 -8.65 5.37 -3.85
N GLU A 189 -9.07 6.60 -3.50
CA GLU A 189 -8.63 7.84 -4.16
C GLU A 189 -7.14 8.09 -3.93
N VAL A 190 -6.62 7.82 -2.75
CA VAL A 190 -5.19 7.93 -2.46
C VAL A 190 -4.37 6.91 -3.26
N LEU A 191 -4.87 5.66 -3.38
CA LEU A 191 -4.24 4.67 -4.27
C LEU A 191 -4.21 5.15 -5.72
N ARG A 192 -5.31 5.76 -6.19
CA ARG A 192 -5.41 6.35 -7.51
C ARG A 192 -4.37 7.46 -7.71
N GLN A 193 -4.30 8.39 -6.77
CA GLN A 193 -3.35 9.51 -6.82
C GLN A 193 -1.90 9.01 -6.80
N GLY A 194 -1.60 7.95 -6.05
CA GLY A 194 -0.29 7.33 -6.00
C GLY A 194 0.18 6.78 -7.34
N VAL A 195 -0.70 6.06 -8.01
CA VAL A 195 -0.41 5.54 -9.35
C VAL A 195 -0.38 6.67 -10.38
N GLN A 196 -1.37 7.56 -10.33
CA GLN A 196 -1.51 8.66 -11.28
C GLN A 196 -0.31 9.61 -11.23
N GLY A 197 0.12 10.03 -10.04
CA GLY A 197 1.21 10.99 -9.89
C GLY A 197 2.54 10.52 -10.48
N ILE A 198 2.76 9.20 -10.54
CA ILE A 198 3.96 8.63 -11.16
C ILE A 198 3.73 8.33 -12.65
N SER A 199 2.58 7.75 -13.01
CA SER A 199 2.30 7.37 -14.39
C SER A 199 2.18 8.56 -15.33
N GLU A 200 1.53 9.66 -14.89
CA GLU A 200 1.39 10.87 -15.69
C GLU A 200 2.72 11.52 -16.04
N LEU A 201 3.70 11.46 -15.14
CA LEU A 201 5.05 11.95 -15.40
C LEU A 201 5.72 11.26 -16.60
N ILE A 202 5.32 10.02 -16.87
CA ILE A 202 5.89 9.19 -17.95
C ILE A 202 5.03 9.26 -19.21
N THR A 203 3.69 9.30 -19.06
CA THR A 203 2.74 9.11 -20.16
C THR A 203 2.20 10.42 -20.75
N GLU A 204 2.15 11.50 -19.97
CA GLU A 204 1.64 12.78 -20.45
C GLU A 204 2.71 13.61 -21.15
N HIS A 205 2.33 14.22 -22.28
CA HIS A 205 3.15 15.23 -22.92
C HIS A 205 3.12 16.50 -22.07
N SER A 206 4.14 16.66 -21.25
CA SER A 206 4.31 17.77 -20.32
C SER A 206 5.23 18.85 -20.91
N LEU A 207 5.20 20.05 -20.32
CA LEU A 207 6.12 21.13 -20.68
C LEU A 207 7.57 20.74 -20.46
N ILE A 208 7.80 19.96 -19.40
CA ILE A 208 9.07 19.31 -19.05
C ILE A 208 8.76 17.84 -18.85
N ASN A 209 9.09 17.03 -19.87
CA ASN A 209 8.90 15.59 -19.85
C ASN A 209 10.01 14.92 -19.06
N LEU A 210 9.61 13.93 -18.28
CA LEU A 210 10.54 13.00 -17.68
C LEU A 210 10.68 11.76 -18.57
N ASP A 211 11.92 11.32 -18.78
CA ASP A 211 12.17 10.06 -19.43
C ASP A 211 11.88 8.89 -18.47
N PHE A 212 11.35 7.80 -19.00
CA PHE A 212 11.16 6.56 -18.21
C PHE A 212 12.47 6.09 -17.57
N ALA A 213 13.61 6.29 -18.24
CA ALA A 213 14.92 5.96 -17.70
C ALA A 213 15.24 6.72 -16.41
N ASP A 214 14.82 7.98 -16.29
CA ASP A 214 15.01 8.81 -15.11
C ASP A 214 14.18 8.28 -13.94
N VAL A 215 12.90 7.96 -14.20
CA VAL A 215 12.01 7.35 -13.20
C VAL A 215 12.56 6.00 -12.75
N LYS A 216 13.03 5.17 -13.69
CA LYS A 216 13.66 3.87 -13.39
C LYS A 216 14.90 4.04 -12.52
N ALA A 217 15.73 5.06 -12.76
CA ALA A 217 16.94 5.32 -11.97
C ALA A 217 16.66 5.67 -10.49
N ILE A 218 15.54 6.33 -10.21
CA ILE A 218 15.13 6.67 -8.82
C ILE A 218 14.39 5.53 -8.14
N MET A 219 13.58 4.76 -8.89
CA MET A 219 12.68 3.75 -8.34
C MET A 219 13.29 2.35 -8.24
N LYS A 220 14.29 2.02 -9.08
CA LYS A 220 14.90 0.69 -9.10
C LYS A 220 15.64 0.41 -7.80
N ASP A 221 15.29 -0.71 -7.16
CA ASP A 221 15.84 -1.16 -5.87
C ASP A 221 15.80 -0.08 -4.76
N ALA A 222 14.84 0.85 -4.84
CA ALA A 222 14.74 2.00 -3.95
C ALA A 222 14.19 1.65 -2.55
N GLY A 223 13.57 0.48 -2.40
CA GLY A 223 13.00 0.06 -1.12
C GLY A 223 11.73 0.80 -0.74
N SER A 224 11.66 1.29 0.47
CA SER A 224 10.51 2.09 0.92
C SER A 224 10.49 3.44 0.22
N ALA A 225 9.32 3.81 -0.28
CA ALA A 225 9.06 5.11 -0.88
C ALA A 225 7.92 5.82 -0.13
N LEU A 226 8.06 7.11 0.02
CA LEU A 226 7.04 7.98 0.61
C LEU A 226 6.45 8.85 -0.49
N MET A 227 5.14 9.10 -0.38
CA MET A 227 4.44 9.96 -1.32
C MET A 227 3.61 11.00 -0.59
N GLY A 228 3.73 12.24 -1.02
CA GLY A 228 2.89 13.33 -0.56
C GLY A 228 2.28 14.10 -1.71
N ILE A 229 1.09 14.62 -1.47
CA ILE A 229 0.35 15.44 -2.43
C ILE A 229 -0.14 16.69 -1.73
N GLY A 230 0.13 17.84 -2.32
CA GLY A 230 -0.37 19.13 -1.85
C GLY A 230 -1.15 19.83 -2.95
N ARG A 231 -2.15 20.60 -2.57
CA ARG A 231 -3.04 21.30 -3.46
C ARG A 231 -3.38 22.67 -2.89
N ALA A 232 -3.18 23.72 -3.66
CA ALA A 232 -3.49 25.08 -3.23
C ALA A 232 -3.92 25.98 -4.40
N SER A 233 -4.65 27.05 -4.07
CA SER A 233 -5.09 28.08 -5.02
C SER A 233 -4.83 29.47 -4.43
N GLY A 234 -4.81 30.49 -5.28
CA GLY A 234 -4.63 31.89 -4.88
C GLY A 234 -3.17 32.30 -4.67
N GLU A 235 -2.93 33.30 -3.80
CA GLU A 235 -1.58 33.82 -3.55
C GLU A 235 -0.71 32.77 -2.85
N ASN A 236 0.59 32.67 -3.26
CA ASN A 236 1.58 31.71 -2.74
C ASN A 236 1.16 30.24 -2.87
N ARG A 237 0.27 29.90 -3.81
CA ARG A 237 -0.27 28.55 -4.01
C ARG A 237 0.81 27.51 -4.21
N ALA A 238 1.90 27.83 -4.90
CA ALA A 238 3.01 26.88 -5.14
C ALA A 238 3.73 26.52 -3.84
N SER A 239 4.07 27.51 -3.02
CA SER A 239 4.70 27.30 -1.72
C SER A 239 3.79 26.52 -0.77
N ILE A 240 2.49 26.86 -0.74
CA ILE A 240 1.51 26.17 0.12
C ILE A 240 1.32 24.73 -0.33
N ALA A 241 1.20 24.48 -1.65
CA ALA A 241 1.05 23.13 -2.19
C ALA A 241 2.31 22.28 -1.93
N ALA A 242 3.52 22.85 -2.12
CA ALA A 242 4.77 22.15 -1.82
C ALA A 242 4.88 21.80 -0.34
N GLN A 243 4.57 22.74 0.56
CA GLN A 243 4.55 22.50 1.99
C GLN A 243 3.57 21.38 2.39
N GLN A 244 2.34 21.43 1.85
CA GLN A 244 1.35 20.37 2.07
C GLN A 244 1.78 19.01 1.54
N ALA A 245 2.51 18.96 0.42
CA ALA A 245 3.04 17.73 -0.12
C ALA A 245 4.12 17.13 0.79
N ILE A 246 5.02 17.95 1.33
CA ILE A 246 6.09 17.53 2.24
C ILE A 246 5.52 17.11 3.60
N GLU A 247 4.54 17.84 4.12
CA GLU A 247 3.90 17.61 5.41
C GLU A 247 2.64 16.71 5.29
N SER A 248 2.46 16.06 4.16
CA SER A 248 1.27 15.24 3.91
C SER A 248 1.08 14.20 5.02
N PRO A 249 -0.12 14.05 5.58
CA PRO A 249 -0.42 13.03 6.59
C PRO A 249 -0.25 11.61 6.06
N LEU A 250 -0.17 11.43 4.73
CA LEU A 250 0.13 10.14 4.09
C LEU A 250 1.60 9.72 4.30
N ILE A 251 2.47 10.66 4.65
CA ILE A 251 3.87 10.42 4.95
C ILE A 251 3.99 10.02 6.43
N GLU A 252 4.38 8.77 6.68
CA GLU A 252 4.55 8.26 8.07
C GLU A 252 5.77 8.88 8.78
N VAL A 253 6.79 9.24 8.00
CA VAL A 253 8.10 9.73 8.47
C VAL A 253 8.49 10.93 7.62
N SER A 254 9.30 11.85 8.16
CA SER A 254 9.83 12.99 7.39
C SER A 254 10.54 12.52 6.11
N ILE A 255 10.46 13.32 5.05
CA ILE A 255 11.24 13.07 3.81
C ILE A 255 12.73 13.42 3.97
N ASP A 256 13.15 13.88 5.17
CA ASP A 256 14.55 14.16 5.50
C ASP A 256 15.41 12.93 5.25
N GLY A 257 16.52 13.12 4.55
CA GLY A 257 17.44 12.04 4.24
C GLY A 257 17.10 11.20 3.02
N ALA A 258 16.01 11.51 2.28
CA ALA A 258 15.74 10.90 0.99
C ALA A 258 16.89 11.16 0.01
N ARG A 259 17.33 10.12 -0.70
CA ARG A 259 18.41 10.19 -1.71
C ARG A 259 17.90 10.28 -3.13
N GLY A 260 16.67 9.86 -3.37
CA GLY A 260 15.97 10.00 -4.64
C GLY A 260 14.66 10.76 -4.43
N VAL A 261 14.43 11.79 -5.22
CA VAL A 261 13.19 12.57 -5.17
C VAL A 261 12.67 12.79 -6.57
N LEU A 262 11.41 12.41 -6.74
CA LEU A 262 10.65 12.68 -7.94
C LEU A 262 9.51 13.60 -7.55
N PHE A 263 9.40 14.79 -8.17
CA PHE A 263 8.25 15.63 -7.93
C PHE A 263 7.64 16.17 -9.21
N SER A 264 6.34 16.39 -9.18
CA SER A 264 5.60 17.02 -10.28
C SER A 264 4.84 18.22 -9.79
N VAL A 265 4.76 19.22 -10.65
CA VAL A 265 3.92 20.41 -10.46
C VAL A 265 2.93 20.47 -11.60
N ALA A 266 1.65 20.34 -11.29
CA ALA A 266 0.56 20.47 -12.25
C ALA A 266 -0.24 21.76 -11.95
N GLY A 267 -0.57 22.54 -12.98
CA GLY A 267 -1.37 23.75 -12.82
C GLY A 267 -1.95 24.25 -14.13
N GLY A 268 -2.73 25.32 -14.07
CA GLY A 268 -3.35 25.95 -15.23
C GLY A 268 -2.35 26.65 -16.17
N TYR A 269 -2.85 27.31 -17.19
CA TYR A 269 -2.03 28.13 -18.11
C TYR A 269 -1.37 29.36 -17.46
N ASP A 270 -1.79 29.69 -16.26
CA ASP A 270 -1.33 30.83 -15.46
C ASP A 270 -0.12 30.55 -14.58
N VAL A 271 0.33 29.27 -14.52
CA VAL A 271 1.50 28.88 -13.74
C VAL A 271 2.76 29.56 -14.25
N THR A 272 3.51 30.16 -13.33
CA THR A 272 4.72 30.92 -13.60
C THR A 272 5.98 30.13 -13.26
N MET A 273 7.12 30.48 -13.89
CA MET A 273 8.42 29.90 -13.55
C MET A 273 8.85 30.23 -12.12
N SER A 274 8.42 31.36 -11.56
CA SER A 274 8.70 31.73 -10.18
C SER A 274 8.02 30.78 -9.20
N GLU A 275 6.76 30.40 -9.43
CA GLU A 275 6.03 29.44 -8.63
C GLU A 275 6.67 28.06 -8.69
N MET A 276 7.14 27.63 -9.86
CA MET A 276 7.89 26.39 -10.03
C MET A 276 9.18 26.38 -9.20
N GLN A 277 9.92 27.50 -9.23
CA GLN A 277 11.16 27.64 -8.47
C GLN A 277 10.90 27.62 -6.96
N GLU A 278 9.87 28.32 -6.47
CA GLU A 278 9.48 28.33 -5.07
C GLU A 278 9.14 26.92 -4.54
N ALA A 279 8.36 26.17 -5.30
CA ALA A 279 8.04 24.79 -4.96
C ALA A 279 9.30 23.90 -4.91
N ALA A 280 10.16 24.02 -5.93
CA ALA A 280 11.40 23.25 -6.01
C ALA A 280 12.37 23.57 -4.86
N GLU A 281 12.52 24.85 -4.49
CA GLU A 281 13.38 25.29 -3.38
C GLU A 281 12.92 24.69 -2.04
N LEU A 282 11.62 24.67 -1.75
CA LEU A 282 11.06 24.10 -0.54
C LEU A 282 11.30 22.58 -0.47
N ILE A 283 11.05 21.86 -1.57
CA ILE A 283 11.26 20.42 -1.64
C ILE A 283 12.75 20.09 -1.47
N THR A 284 13.63 20.80 -2.20
CA THR A 284 15.07 20.58 -2.16
C THR A 284 15.66 20.85 -0.77
N ALA A 285 15.14 21.87 -0.07
CA ALA A 285 15.58 22.20 1.29
C ALA A 285 15.20 21.11 2.33
N SER A 286 14.23 20.25 2.01
CA SER A 286 13.70 19.21 2.90
C SER A 286 14.27 17.82 2.66
N VAL A 287 15.27 17.65 1.76
CA VAL A 287 15.85 16.36 1.41
C VAL A 287 17.37 16.37 1.56
N SER A 288 18.01 15.20 1.36
CA SER A 288 19.49 15.14 1.45
C SER A 288 20.14 16.08 0.44
N PRO A 289 21.24 16.79 0.80
CA PRO A 289 21.99 17.63 -0.13
C PRO A 289 22.53 16.87 -1.36
N ASP A 290 22.75 15.57 -1.22
CA ASP A 290 23.26 14.69 -2.28
C ASP A 290 22.12 13.95 -3.01
N ALA A 291 20.86 14.34 -2.79
CA ALA A 291 19.71 13.68 -3.39
C ALA A 291 19.70 13.86 -4.92
N ASN A 292 19.38 12.78 -5.63
CA ASN A 292 19.05 12.84 -7.05
C ASN A 292 17.61 13.36 -7.18
N ILE A 293 17.45 14.58 -7.70
CA ILE A 293 16.16 15.24 -7.82
C ILE A 293 15.74 15.29 -9.28
N ILE A 294 14.59 14.71 -9.58
CA ILE A 294 13.97 14.72 -10.90
C ILE A 294 12.60 15.39 -10.77
N TRP A 295 12.31 16.30 -11.67
CA TRP A 295 11.05 17.03 -11.62
C TRP A 295 10.40 17.22 -12.99
N GLY A 296 9.07 17.28 -12.98
CA GLY A 296 8.26 17.51 -14.18
C GLY A 296 7.22 18.60 -13.94
N ALA A 297 6.77 19.16 -15.05
CA ALA A 297 5.74 20.22 -15.03
C ALA A 297 4.69 19.93 -16.08
N SER A 298 3.42 19.83 -15.66
CA SER A 298 2.29 19.61 -16.55
C SER A 298 1.30 20.78 -16.52
N ILE A 299 0.80 21.14 -17.69
CA ILE A 299 -0.24 22.16 -17.82
C ILE A 299 -1.59 21.46 -17.98
N ARG A 300 -2.48 21.72 -17.03
CA ARG A 300 -3.85 21.19 -17.00
C ARG A 300 -4.84 22.34 -16.98
N PRO A 301 -5.50 22.62 -18.10
CA PRO A 301 -6.44 23.75 -18.21
C PRO A 301 -7.58 23.70 -17.18
N GLU A 302 -7.96 22.49 -16.76
CA GLU A 302 -9.03 22.25 -15.77
C GLU A 302 -8.67 22.70 -14.34
N LEU A 303 -7.40 22.91 -14.04
CA LEU A 303 -6.96 23.36 -12.72
C LEU A 303 -7.12 24.86 -12.51
N GLU A 304 -7.34 25.62 -13.61
CA GLU A 304 -7.50 27.09 -13.56
C GLU A 304 -6.49 27.77 -12.61
N ASP A 305 -6.94 28.25 -11.44
CA ASP A 305 -6.14 28.97 -10.44
C ASP A 305 -5.52 28.00 -9.37
N GLU A 306 -5.53 26.71 -9.61
CA GLU A 306 -5.06 25.69 -8.66
C GLU A 306 -3.71 25.12 -9.09
N ILE A 307 -2.82 24.84 -8.10
CA ILE A 307 -1.58 24.08 -8.29
C ILE A 307 -1.65 22.81 -7.47
N ILE A 308 -1.24 21.69 -8.09
CA ILE A 308 -1.07 20.40 -7.43
C ILE A 308 0.41 20.06 -7.48
N VAL A 309 1.00 19.78 -6.32
CA VAL A 309 2.37 19.29 -6.17
C VAL A 309 2.32 17.85 -5.66
N THR A 310 2.94 16.95 -6.41
CA THR A 310 3.11 15.54 -5.99
C THR A 310 4.60 15.30 -5.78
N VAL A 311 4.96 14.75 -4.62
CA VAL A 311 6.34 14.40 -4.26
C VAL A 311 6.41 12.91 -3.97
N VAL A 312 7.39 12.23 -4.56
CA VAL A 312 7.75 10.85 -4.24
C VAL A 312 9.22 10.84 -3.81
N ALA A 313 9.45 10.44 -2.56
CA ALA A 313 10.77 10.39 -1.96
C ALA A 313 11.18 8.94 -1.73
N THR A 314 12.42 8.60 -2.07
CA THR A 314 12.96 7.23 -2.03
C THR A 314 14.38 7.20 -1.48
N GLY A 315 14.92 6.00 -1.25
CA GLY A 315 16.32 5.83 -0.91
C GLY A 315 16.68 6.31 0.51
N PHE A 316 15.79 6.07 1.47
CA PHE A 316 16.03 6.39 2.87
C PHE A 316 17.10 5.47 3.45
N ASP A 317 17.99 6.01 4.30
CA ASP A 317 18.96 5.17 5.00
C ASP A 317 18.27 4.15 5.90
N SER A 318 18.82 2.94 5.94
CA SER A 318 18.31 1.81 6.74
C SER A 318 18.19 2.10 8.24
N GLN A 319 18.86 3.15 8.73
CA GLN A 319 18.76 3.59 10.13
C GLN A 319 17.39 4.24 10.46
N TYR A 320 16.71 4.81 9.45
CA TYR A 320 15.38 5.42 9.63
C TYR A 320 14.24 4.40 9.49
N TYR A 321 14.52 3.26 8.84
CA TYR A 321 13.58 2.17 8.61
C TYR A 321 14.18 0.86 9.14
N SER A 322 14.34 0.75 10.45
CA SER A 322 14.79 -0.49 11.11
C SER A 322 13.88 -1.70 10.81
N ASP A 323 12.73 -1.45 10.22
CA ASP A 323 11.75 -2.47 9.83
C ASP A 323 11.80 -2.83 8.31
N ASP A 324 12.69 -2.24 7.48
CA ASP A 324 12.82 -2.66 6.08
C ASP A 324 13.54 -4.02 6.00
N PRO A 325 12.86 -5.09 5.56
CA PRO A 325 13.44 -6.44 5.51
C PRO A 325 14.69 -6.54 4.63
N ARG A 326 14.87 -5.64 3.65
CA ARG A 326 16.03 -5.60 2.73
C ARG A 326 17.26 -4.98 3.37
N ALA A 327 17.09 -4.05 4.29
CA ALA A 327 18.19 -3.44 5.03
C ALA A 327 18.98 -4.44 5.88
N GLN A 328 18.36 -5.55 6.27
CA GLN A 328 18.99 -6.60 7.07
C GLN A 328 19.85 -7.56 6.23
N GLU A 329 19.59 -7.71 4.92
CA GLU A 329 20.38 -8.60 4.06
C GLU A 329 21.65 -7.96 3.51
N THR A 330 21.74 -6.62 3.45
CA THR A 330 22.92 -5.93 2.86
C THR A 330 24.03 -5.65 3.88
N TYR A 331 23.75 -5.74 5.19
CA TYR A 331 24.79 -5.61 6.22
C TYR A 331 25.42 -6.96 6.55
N GLN A 332 26.41 -7.39 5.75
CA GLN A 332 27.43 -8.33 6.19
C GLN A 332 28.57 -7.49 6.77
N PRO A 333 28.79 -7.51 8.11
CA PRO A 333 29.98 -6.85 8.65
C PRO A 333 31.19 -7.59 8.08
N GLU A 334 32.09 -6.83 7.41
CA GLU A 334 33.40 -7.39 7.04
C GLU A 334 34.03 -8.00 8.29
N PRO A 335 34.61 -9.20 8.21
CA PRO A 335 35.25 -9.80 9.35
C PRO A 335 36.41 -8.89 9.78
N MET A 336 36.27 -8.24 10.93
CA MET A 336 37.37 -7.55 11.56
C MET A 336 38.52 -8.54 11.72
N HIS A 337 39.62 -8.28 11.05
CA HIS A 337 40.88 -8.93 11.32
C HIS A 337 41.25 -8.68 12.78
N VAL A 338 40.92 -9.65 13.64
CA VAL A 338 41.40 -9.68 15.00
C VAL A 338 42.86 -10.09 14.90
N THR A 339 43.77 -9.13 15.04
CA THR A 339 45.18 -9.38 15.32
C THR A 339 45.22 -10.12 16.65
N GLU A 340 45.65 -11.37 16.62
CA GLU A 340 45.91 -12.16 17.83
C GLU A 340 46.90 -11.42 18.77
N PRO A 341 46.57 -11.24 20.06
CA PRO A 341 47.58 -10.84 21.03
C PRO A 341 48.43 -12.05 21.41
N SER A 342 49.75 -11.86 21.28
CA SER A 342 50.83 -12.71 21.73
C SER A 342 50.60 -13.37 23.10
N GLN A 343 50.83 -14.67 23.16
CA GLN A 343 50.81 -15.49 24.36
C GLN A 343 51.80 -14.99 25.40
N ALA A 344 51.32 -14.58 26.57
CA ALA A 344 52.10 -14.54 27.79
C ALA A 344 51.57 -15.61 28.77
N MET A 345 52.45 -16.51 29.14
CA MET A 345 52.22 -17.61 30.09
C MET A 345 51.89 -17.06 31.48
N ALA A 346 50.87 -17.60 32.13
CA ALA A 346 50.72 -17.53 33.60
C ALA A 346 50.07 -18.81 34.11
N ASP A 347 50.63 -19.30 35.21
CA ASP A 347 50.44 -20.59 35.87
C ASP A 347 49.03 -20.81 36.46
N PRO A 348 48.66 -22.09 36.77
CA PRO A 348 47.32 -22.47 37.20
C PRO A 348 47.06 -22.21 38.69
N VAL A 349 45.99 -21.54 39.04
CA VAL A 349 45.43 -21.47 40.40
C VAL A 349 44.19 -22.35 40.49
N ALA A 350 44.20 -23.16 41.59
CA ALA A 350 43.24 -24.23 41.87
C ALA A 350 41.77 -23.78 42.00
N ALA A 351 40.89 -24.64 41.54
CA ALA A 351 39.43 -24.51 41.63
C ALA A 351 38.91 -24.81 43.05
N ALA A 352 37.98 -24.01 43.55
CA ALA A 352 37.10 -24.31 44.67
C ALA A 352 35.70 -24.69 44.13
N PRO A 353 34.93 -25.55 44.80
CA PRO A 353 33.72 -26.15 44.25
C PRO A 353 32.51 -25.19 44.27
N ALA A 354 31.70 -25.26 43.20
CA ALA A 354 30.47 -24.51 43.06
C ALA A 354 29.31 -25.23 43.78
N ASP A 355 28.52 -24.44 44.54
CA ASP A 355 27.26 -24.84 45.15
C ASP A 355 26.17 -25.06 44.10
N GLU A 356 25.39 -26.13 44.26
CA GLU A 356 24.15 -26.44 43.49
C GLU A 356 23.04 -25.42 43.81
N PRO A 357 22.27 -24.97 42.81
CA PRO A 357 21.06 -24.16 43.07
C PRO A 357 19.87 -25.08 43.43
N ALA A 358 19.20 -24.75 44.54
CA ALA A 358 18.00 -25.39 45.05
C ALA A 358 16.82 -25.31 44.07
N LYS A 359 16.05 -26.43 43.99
CA LYS A 359 14.75 -26.51 43.29
C LYS A 359 13.70 -25.65 44.00
N PRO A 360 12.85 -24.94 43.26
CA PRO A 360 11.68 -24.29 43.84
C PRO A 360 10.56 -25.29 44.12
N GLU A 361 9.95 -25.18 45.33
CA GLU A 361 8.77 -25.91 45.75
C GLU A 361 7.49 -25.35 45.04
N PRO A 362 6.45 -26.20 44.84
CA PRO A 362 5.23 -25.78 44.18
C PRO A 362 4.33 -24.95 45.13
N VAL A 363 3.97 -23.74 44.66
CA VAL A 363 2.98 -22.91 45.34
C VAL A 363 1.59 -23.39 44.93
N ALA A 364 0.76 -23.78 45.90
CA ALA A 364 -0.64 -24.13 45.72
C ALA A 364 -1.46 -22.86 45.31
N SER A 365 -2.13 -22.92 44.20
CA SER A 365 -3.10 -21.89 43.76
C SER A 365 -4.49 -22.28 44.21
N ASP A 366 -5.03 -21.55 45.18
CA ASP A 366 -6.46 -21.55 45.48
C ASP A 366 -7.22 -20.85 44.34
N PHE A 367 -7.85 -21.61 43.47
CA PHE A 367 -8.88 -21.12 42.58
C PHE A 367 -10.25 -21.28 43.24
N THR A 368 -10.81 -20.19 43.73
CA THR A 368 -12.23 -20.10 44.07
C THR A 368 -13.05 -20.06 42.79
N GLU A 369 -13.96 -21.00 42.62
CA GLU A 369 -14.92 -21.07 41.53
C GLU A 369 -15.75 -19.78 41.40
N ALA A 370 -15.61 -19.06 40.31
CA ALA A 370 -16.49 -17.96 39.96
C ALA A 370 -17.78 -18.52 39.32
N THR A 371 -18.89 -18.32 39.99
CA THR A 371 -20.24 -18.67 39.56
C THR A 371 -20.53 -17.94 38.25
N THR A 372 -20.73 -18.67 37.16
CA THR A 372 -21.19 -18.14 35.86
C THR A 372 -22.66 -17.70 36.01
N VAL A 373 -22.89 -16.38 36.08
CA VAL A 373 -24.23 -15.79 35.97
C VAL A 373 -24.55 -15.71 34.45
N ASN A 374 -25.56 -16.49 34.04
CA ASN A 374 -26.09 -16.47 32.68
C ASN A 374 -26.80 -15.13 32.42
N MET A 375 -26.21 -14.32 31.53
CA MET A 375 -26.70 -13.00 31.12
C MET A 375 -28.06 -13.04 30.40
N TRP A 376 -28.62 -14.22 30.14
CA TRP A 376 -29.90 -14.39 29.43
C TRP A 376 -31.13 -14.54 30.32
N ASP A 377 -30.99 -14.64 31.64
CA ASP A 377 -32.13 -14.81 32.56
C ASP A 377 -32.82 -13.50 32.94
N ASN A 378 -32.22 -12.34 32.68
CA ASN A 378 -32.82 -11.03 33.04
C ASN A 378 -33.71 -10.41 31.94
N ILE A 379 -33.93 -11.08 30.80
CA ILE A 379 -34.80 -10.55 29.72
C ILE A 379 -36.24 -11.06 29.80
N ARG A 380 -36.61 -11.87 30.81
CA ARG A 380 -37.91 -12.55 30.88
C ARG A 380 -38.94 -11.96 31.82
N THR A 381 -38.70 -10.85 32.50
CA THR A 381 -39.62 -10.33 33.51
C THR A 381 -40.06 -8.87 33.36
N GLU A 382 -40.03 -8.30 32.15
CA GLU A 382 -40.75 -7.01 31.91
C GLU A 382 -41.39 -7.09 30.53
N ASN A 383 -42.64 -7.57 30.47
CA ASN A 383 -43.71 -7.13 29.55
C ASN A 383 -44.98 -7.98 29.77
N SER A 384 -45.74 -7.57 30.77
CA SER A 384 -47.19 -7.84 30.85
C SER A 384 -47.91 -6.54 31.13
N SER A 385 -48.27 -5.77 30.09
CA SER A 385 -49.42 -4.89 30.07
C SER A 385 -49.72 -4.50 28.62
N ASP A 386 -50.71 -5.15 28.07
CA ASP A 386 -51.81 -4.74 27.23
C ASP A 386 -51.65 -3.43 26.44
N SER A 387 -51.53 -3.59 25.09
CA SER A 387 -52.26 -2.73 24.12
C SER A 387 -52.03 -3.28 22.70
N GLY A 388 -53.13 -3.48 21.95
CA GLY A 388 -53.16 -4.08 20.61
C GLY A 388 -52.23 -3.41 19.62
N ALA A 389 -51.31 -4.17 19.14
CA ALA A 389 -50.47 -3.82 18.01
C ALA A 389 -50.78 -4.78 16.85
N ASP A 390 -50.98 -4.19 15.69
CA ASP A 390 -51.29 -4.82 14.41
C ASP A 390 -50.17 -5.79 13.96
N ASP A 391 -50.54 -6.94 13.45
CA ASP A 391 -49.69 -8.07 13.03
C ASP A 391 -48.74 -7.71 11.82
N SER A 392 -48.79 -6.46 11.36
CA SER A 392 -47.99 -5.98 10.20
C SER A 392 -46.53 -5.66 10.52
N ASP A 393 -46.17 -5.39 11.77
CA ASP A 393 -44.81 -4.94 12.16
C ASP A 393 -43.86 -6.06 12.65
N MET A 394 -44.28 -7.30 12.58
CA MET A 394 -43.44 -8.42 12.99
C MET A 394 -42.55 -8.95 11.86
N PRO A 395 -41.23 -9.18 12.07
CA PRO A 395 -40.34 -9.76 11.10
C PRO A 395 -40.84 -11.12 10.55
N ALA A 396 -40.65 -11.38 9.27
CA ALA A 396 -41.17 -12.55 8.53
C ALA A 396 -40.81 -13.92 9.16
N ILE A 397 -39.72 -14.00 9.92
CA ILE A 397 -39.26 -15.23 10.62
C ILE A 397 -40.17 -15.59 11.79
N LEU A 398 -40.77 -14.61 12.46
CA LEU A 398 -41.64 -14.83 13.59
C LEU A 398 -43.09 -15.13 13.18
N ARG A 399 -43.51 -14.66 11.99
CA ARG A 399 -44.85 -15.01 11.40
C ARG A 399 -44.95 -16.49 11.00
N ARG A 400 -43.86 -17.15 10.60
CA ARG A 400 -43.87 -18.58 10.24
C ARG A 400 -44.02 -19.51 11.45
N ARG A 401 -43.51 -19.14 12.61
CA ARG A 401 -43.58 -19.96 13.85
C ARG A 401 -44.96 -20.00 14.50
N LYS A 402 -45.87 -19.05 14.19
CA LYS A 402 -47.21 -19.01 14.71
C LYS A 402 -48.20 -19.88 13.90
N LYS A 403 -47.89 -20.18 12.62
CA LYS A 403 -48.71 -21.03 11.73
C LYS A 403 -48.53 -22.52 11.94
N ASP A 404 -47.50 -22.96 12.64
CA ASP A 404 -47.22 -24.39 12.88
C ASP A 404 -47.71 -24.83 14.29
N LYS A 405 -48.54 -24.02 15.00
CA LYS A 405 -49.08 -24.31 16.34
C LYS A 405 -50.58 -24.21 16.46
N ASP A 406 -51.33 -24.01 15.36
CA ASP A 406 -52.80 -24.10 15.33
C ASP A 406 -53.27 -25.34 14.50
#